data_62eece09d5101b83f766fb56d102c12a
#
_entry.id   62eece09d5101b83f766fb56d102c12a
#
_cell.length_a   1.000
_cell.length_b   1.000
_cell.length_c   1.000
_cell.angle_alpha   90.00
_cell.angle_beta   90.00
_cell.angle_gamma   90.00
#
_symmetry.space_group_name_H-M   'P 1'
#
loop_
_entity.id
_entity.type
_entity.pdbx_description
1 polymer ?
#
loop_
_entity_poly.entity_id
_entity_poly.type
_entity_poly.pdbx_seq_one_letter_code
_entity_poly.pdbx_strand_id
1 'polypeptide(L)'
;MASRSFSMLAERSRALIDPEELQQFLDTFLYTEEAFLLDEITAVDHEARRIEALMETTRPLPFARCQRVDELHPAHVSGAELLMLTGSLGCLHAWLFHGCRWDEDWAGFGNRIHRADFKRLARIGPPMELLSQETKTRVGPTRIVARFEFAFRQEGELVYVGDQSAMFVKGRPLGDAA
;
A
#
# COMPACT_ATOMS: atom_id res chain seq x y z
N MET A 1 -13.84 -1.32 -18.15
CA MET A 1 -13.94 0.12 -17.83
C MET A 1 -13.13 0.35 -16.57
N ALA A 2 -11.98 1.05 -16.66
CA ALA A 2 -11.25 1.45 -15.46
C ALA A 2 -12.15 2.32 -14.60
N SER A 3 -12.18 2.07 -13.30
CA SER A 3 -12.97 2.83 -12.38
C SER A 3 -12.37 4.23 -12.19
N ARG A 4 -13.18 5.12 -11.67
CA ARG A 4 -12.85 6.54 -11.49
C ARG A 4 -11.61 6.77 -10.59
N SER A 5 -11.37 5.90 -9.61
CA SER A 5 -10.27 6.00 -8.65
C SER A 5 -8.92 5.60 -9.27
N PHE A 6 -8.85 4.48 -9.96
CA PHE A 6 -7.63 4.03 -10.67
C PHE A 6 -7.22 5.01 -11.78
N SER A 7 -8.19 5.53 -12.52
CA SER A 7 -7.94 6.55 -13.54
C SER A 7 -7.37 7.85 -12.94
N MET A 8 -7.86 8.27 -11.77
CA MET A 8 -7.35 9.46 -11.06
C MET A 8 -5.93 9.24 -10.53
N LEU A 9 -5.62 8.06 -9.96
CA LEU A 9 -4.27 7.74 -9.50
C LEU A 9 -3.27 7.80 -10.66
N ALA A 10 -3.59 7.15 -11.79
CA ALA A 10 -2.71 7.15 -12.96
C ALA A 10 -2.48 8.56 -13.51
N GLU A 11 -3.49 9.41 -13.54
CA GLU A 11 -3.35 10.79 -13.98
C GLU A 11 -2.49 11.63 -13.02
N ARG A 12 -2.73 11.56 -11.72
CA ARG A 12 -1.99 12.33 -10.71
C ARG A 12 -0.52 11.91 -10.60
N SER A 13 -0.23 10.64 -10.82
CA SER A 13 1.12 10.07 -10.65
C SER A 13 1.95 10.02 -11.94
N ARG A 14 1.41 10.46 -13.08
CA ARG A 14 2.02 10.34 -14.43
C ARG A 14 3.38 11.01 -14.60
N ALA A 15 3.74 11.93 -13.72
CA ALA A 15 5.05 12.59 -13.76
C ALA A 15 6.17 11.74 -13.11
N LEU A 16 5.81 10.70 -12.37
CA LEU A 16 6.71 9.88 -11.55
C LEU A 16 6.81 8.44 -12.02
N ILE A 17 5.75 7.92 -12.60
CA ILE A 17 5.66 6.54 -13.10
C ILE A 17 5.06 6.60 -14.50
N ASP A 18 5.57 5.77 -15.41
CA ASP A 18 4.99 5.63 -16.73
C ASP A 18 3.50 5.26 -16.61
N PRO A 19 2.59 6.01 -17.28
CA PRO A 19 1.15 5.77 -17.15
C PRO A 19 0.72 4.37 -17.59
N GLU A 20 1.37 3.78 -18.60
CA GLU A 20 1.06 2.43 -19.07
C GLU A 20 1.51 1.39 -18.05
N GLU A 21 2.69 1.58 -17.46
CA GLU A 21 3.20 0.72 -16.37
C GLU A 21 2.30 0.79 -15.14
N LEU A 22 1.88 1.98 -14.72
CA LEU A 22 0.97 2.15 -13.59
C LEU A 22 -0.40 1.54 -13.88
N GLN A 23 -0.93 1.71 -15.10
CA GLN A 23 -2.20 1.12 -15.49
C GLN A 23 -2.12 -0.42 -15.47
N GLN A 24 -1.03 -1.02 -16.01
CA GLN A 24 -0.82 -2.47 -15.94
C GLN A 24 -0.76 -2.97 -14.49
N PHE A 25 -0.08 -2.24 -13.60
CA PHE A 25 -0.08 -2.57 -12.17
C PHE A 25 -1.50 -2.60 -11.60
N LEU A 26 -2.31 -1.58 -11.87
CA LEU A 26 -3.67 -1.46 -11.35
C LEU A 26 -4.62 -2.52 -11.92
N ASP A 27 -4.51 -2.82 -13.22
CA ASP A 27 -5.36 -3.80 -13.91
C ASP A 27 -5.10 -5.24 -13.43
N THR A 28 -3.88 -5.50 -12.97
CA THR A 28 -3.45 -6.84 -12.53
C THR A 28 -3.29 -6.95 -11.01
N PHE A 29 -3.56 -5.87 -10.26
CA PHE A 29 -3.37 -5.82 -8.82
C PHE A 29 -4.10 -6.95 -8.08
N LEU A 30 -3.50 -7.44 -7.02
CA LEU A 30 -3.95 -8.64 -6.29
C LEU A 30 -5.30 -8.48 -5.57
N TYR A 31 -5.82 -7.26 -5.45
CA TYR A 31 -7.10 -6.94 -4.82
C TYR A 31 -7.93 -6.03 -5.72
N THR A 32 -9.23 -5.99 -5.48
CA THR A 32 -10.11 -5.06 -6.18
C THR A 32 -9.84 -3.62 -5.75
N GLU A 33 -10.30 -2.68 -6.55
CA GLU A 33 -10.12 -1.25 -6.35
C GLU A 33 -10.57 -0.75 -4.97
N GLU A 34 -11.64 -1.32 -4.42
CA GLU A 34 -12.15 -0.94 -3.10
C GLU A 34 -11.14 -1.16 -1.98
N ALA A 35 -10.21 -2.10 -2.16
CA ALA A 35 -9.15 -2.40 -1.20
C ALA A 35 -7.84 -1.63 -1.49
N PHE A 36 -7.76 -0.95 -2.64
CA PHE A 36 -6.60 -0.12 -2.99
C PHE A 36 -6.84 1.33 -2.58
N LEU A 37 -6.16 1.77 -1.51
CA LEU A 37 -6.46 3.03 -0.82
C LEU A 37 -5.50 4.17 -1.17
N LEU A 38 -4.63 4.03 -2.18
CA LEU A 38 -3.75 5.11 -2.64
C LEU A 38 -4.50 5.99 -3.66
N ASP A 39 -4.44 7.31 -3.50
CA ASP A 39 -5.07 8.27 -4.41
C ASP A 39 -4.07 9.05 -5.25
N GLU A 40 -2.80 9.12 -4.81
CA GLU A 40 -1.71 9.78 -5.54
C GLU A 40 -0.37 9.24 -5.08
N ILE A 41 0.58 9.03 -5.99
CA ILE A 41 1.99 8.79 -5.69
C ILE A 41 2.69 10.14 -5.85
N THR A 42 3.29 10.64 -4.78
CA THR A 42 3.86 12.00 -4.71
C THR A 42 5.38 12.01 -4.89
N ALA A 43 6.06 10.90 -4.59
CA ALA A 43 7.48 10.74 -4.88
C ALA A 43 7.86 9.25 -5.04
N VAL A 44 8.83 8.99 -5.92
CA VAL A 44 9.51 7.69 -6.08
C VAL A 44 11.01 7.94 -6.13
N ASP A 45 11.73 7.39 -5.17
CA ASP A 45 13.19 7.43 -5.09
C ASP A 45 13.73 6.01 -5.36
N HIS A 46 14.26 5.80 -6.57
CA HIS A 46 14.76 4.50 -7.01
C HIS A 46 16.05 4.09 -6.29
N GLU A 47 16.90 5.05 -5.91
CA GLU A 47 18.15 4.78 -5.22
C GLU A 47 17.88 4.36 -3.76
N ALA A 48 17.07 5.14 -3.06
CA ALA A 48 16.67 4.85 -1.70
C ALA A 48 15.59 3.76 -1.61
N ARG A 49 14.93 3.39 -2.72
CA ARG A 49 13.74 2.52 -2.74
C ARG A 49 12.67 3.02 -1.78
N ARG A 50 12.30 4.27 -1.97
CA ARG A 50 11.31 4.97 -1.17
C ARG A 50 10.14 5.43 -2.03
N ILE A 51 8.93 5.28 -1.51
CA ILE A 51 7.69 5.76 -2.11
C ILE A 51 6.99 6.68 -1.12
N GLU A 52 6.55 7.83 -1.62
CA GLU A 52 5.63 8.72 -0.91
C GLU A 52 4.31 8.77 -1.67
N ALA A 53 3.20 8.77 -0.95
CA ALA A 53 1.87 8.75 -1.53
C ALA A 53 0.86 9.51 -0.66
N LEU A 54 -0.33 9.75 -1.19
CA LEU A 54 -1.48 10.33 -0.48
C LEU A 54 -2.66 9.36 -0.50
N MET A 55 -3.44 9.40 0.59
CA MET A 55 -4.75 8.81 0.70
C MET A 55 -5.76 9.88 1.09
N GLU A 56 -6.82 10.02 0.29
CA GLU A 56 -7.99 10.85 0.61
C GLU A 56 -8.89 10.11 1.60
N THR A 57 -8.96 10.60 2.83
CA THR A 57 -9.71 9.93 3.91
C THR A 57 -11.22 10.11 3.81
N THR A 58 -11.71 11.03 2.96
CA THR A 58 -13.13 11.26 2.71
C THR A 58 -13.77 10.27 1.75
N ARG A 59 -12.97 9.44 1.08
CA ARG A 59 -13.49 8.35 0.23
C ARG A 59 -14.19 7.28 1.07
N PRO A 60 -15.08 6.46 0.50
CA PRO A 60 -15.62 5.30 1.19
C PRO A 60 -14.50 4.33 1.59
N LEU A 61 -14.31 4.14 2.89
CA LEU A 61 -13.30 3.24 3.45
C LEU A 61 -13.98 1.92 3.87
N PRO A 62 -13.41 0.75 3.51
CA PRO A 62 -14.06 -0.56 3.69
C PRO A 62 -14.48 -0.85 5.13
N PHE A 63 -13.62 -0.55 6.10
CA PHE A 63 -13.85 -0.84 7.52
C PHE A 63 -14.39 0.38 8.27
N ALA A 64 -13.93 1.59 7.98
CA ALA A 64 -14.40 2.80 8.66
C ALA A 64 -15.91 3.00 8.49
N ARG A 65 -16.47 2.69 7.30
CA ARG A 65 -17.92 2.77 7.04
C ARG A 65 -18.77 1.79 7.88
N CYS A 66 -18.14 0.78 8.46
CA CYS A 66 -18.81 -0.22 9.31
C CYS A 66 -18.73 0.11 10.80
N GLN A 67 -18.10 1.22 11.17
CA GLN A 67 -17.99 1.64 12.56
C GLN A 67 -19.36 2.06 13.13
N ARG A 68 -19.60 1.69 14.39
CA ARG A 68 -20.68 2.27 15.18
C ARG A 68 -20.12 3.52 15.86
N VAL A 69 -20.61 4.67 15.40
CA VAL A 69 -20.06 5.98 15.77
C VAL A 69 -20.91 6.56 16.92
N ASP A 70 -20.23 7.05 17.98
CA ASP A 70 -20.81 7.81 19.09
C ASP A 70 -19.80 8.85 19.62
N GLU A 71 -20.11 9.49 20.75
CA GLU A 71 -19.24 10.50 21.36
C GLU A 71 -17.88 9.95 21.83
N LEU A 72 -17.82 8.69 22.24
CA LEU A 72 -16.60 8.02 22.71
C LEU A 72 -15.82 7.34 21.59
N HIS A 73 -16.51 7.00 20.50
CA HIS A 73 -15.97 6.34 19.34
C HIS A 73 -16.30 7.12 18.06
N PRO A 74 -15.61 8.23 17.80
CA PRO A 74 -15.85 9.04 16.60
C PRO A 74 -15.46 8.31 15.34
N ALA A 75 -16.06 8.69 14.20
CA ALA A 75 -15.68 8.16 12.89
C ALA A 75 -14.19 8.44 12.61
N HIS A 76 -13.46 7.42 12.23
CA HIS A 76 -12.03 7.52 11.98
C HIS A 76 -11.57 6.49 10.94
N VAL A 77 -10.39 6.70 10.33
CA VAL A 77 -9.72 5.68 9.51
C VAL A 77 -9.30 4.54 10.43
N SER A 78 -9.79 3.33 10.20
CA SER A 78 -9.52 2.22 11.10
C SER A 78 -8.08 1.71 10.98
N GLY A 79 -7.61 1.01 12.01
CA GLY A 79 -6.30 0.36 11.97
C GLY A 79 -6.19 -0.67 10.84
N ALA A 80 -7.31 -1.25 10.40
CA ALA A 80 -7.35 -2.19 9.29
C ALA A 80 -7.02 -1.51 7.95
N GLU A 81 -7.56 -0.30 7.69
CA GLU A 81 -7.17 0.49 6.52
C GLU A 81 -5.68 0.85 6.54
N LEU A 82 -5.14 1.23 7.71
CA LEU A 82 -3.72 1.54 7.83
C LEU A 82 -2.82 0.33 7.51
N LEU A 83 -3.23 -0.87 7.91
CA LEU A 83 -2.54 -2.10 7.54
C LEU A 83 -2.73 -2.46 6.06
N MET A 84 -3.89 -2.22 5.47
CA MET A 84 -4.10 -2.42 4.01
C MET A 84 -3.21 -1.50 3.18
N LEU A 85 -3.02 -0.24 3.59
CA LEU A 85 -2.10 0.69 2.96
C LEU A 85 -0.66 0.17 2.92
N THR A 86 -0.18 -0.46 4.01
CA THR A 86 1.16 -1.06 4.02
C THR A 86 1.30 -2.20 3.02
N GLY A 87 0.24 -2.99 2.82
CA GLY A 87 0.18 -4.05 1.81
C GLY A 87 0.23 -3.49 0.39
N SER A 88 -0.58 -2.47 0.09
CA SER A 88 -0.61 -1.80 -1.22
C SER A 88 0.75 -1.19 -1.58
N LEU A 89 1.37 -0.46 -0.62
CA LEU A 89 2.71 0.10 -0.79
C LEU A 89 3.78 -0.99 -0.99
N GLY A 90 3.72 -2.09 -0.23
CA GLY A 90 4.64 -3.22 -0.41
C GLY A 90 4.53 -3.87 -1.79
N CYS A 91 3.31 -4.01 -2.33
CA CYS A 91 3.10 -4.49 -3.69
C CYS A 91 3.64 -3.51 -4.74
N LEU A 92 3.46 -2.21 -4.53
CA LEU A 92 4.00 -1.19 -5.43
C LEU A 92 5.54 -1.18 -5.43
N HIS A 93 6.19 -1.38 -4.26
CA HIS A 93 7.64 -1.60 -4.18
C HIS A 93 8.10 -2.81 -4.99
N ALA A 94 7.41 -3.94 -4.86
CA ALA A 94 7.76 -5.16 -5.59
C ALA A 94 7.65 -4.97 -7.11
N TRP A 95 6.64 -4.23 -7.55
CA TRP A 95 6.44 -3.90 -8.95
C TRP A 95 7.53 -2.96 -9.48
N LEU A 96 7.73 -1.80 -8.85
CA LEU A 96 8.63 -0.76 -9.35
C LEU A 96 10.11 -1.11 -9.19
N PHE A 97 10.51 -1.76 -8.10
CA PHE A 97 11.92 -1.96 -7.78
C PHE A 97 12.42 -3.37 -7.99
N HIS A 98 11.52 -4.35 -8.13
CA HIS A 98 11.90 -5.77 -8.26
C HIS A 98 11.32 -6.45 -9.49
N GLY A 99 10.53 -5.72 -10.31
CA GLY A 99 9.96 -6.24 -11.53
C GLY A 99 8.94 -7.38 -11.32
N CYS A 100 8.32 -7.46 -10.14
CA CYS A 100 7.23 -8.41 -9.93
C CYS A 100 6.02 -7.99 -10.75
N ARG A 101 5.58 -8.84 -11.67
CA ARG A 101 4.39 -8.61 -12.52
C ARG A 101 3.31 -9.62 -12.15
N TRP A 102 2.15 -9.13 -11.73
CA TRP A 102 1.08 -9.99 -11.21
C TRP A 102 0.46 -10.86 -12.29
N ASP A 103 0.52 -10.44 -13.55
CA ASP A 103 0.15 -11.20 -14.76
C ASP A 103 1.24 -12.17 -15.25
N GLU A 104 2.40 -12.23 -14.58
CA GLU A 104 3.52 -13.15 -14.85
C GLU A 104 3.74 -14.14 -13.69
N ASP A 105 2.68 -14.64 -13.10
CA ASP A 105 2.69 -15.62 -12.00
C ASP A 105 3.35 -15.14 -10.69
N TRP A 106 3.53 -13.84 -10.47
CA TRP A 106 3.95 -13.31 -9.18
C TRP A 106 2.75 -13.11 -8.24
N ALA A 107 2.95 -13.40 -6.95
CA ALA A 107 1.99 -13.10 -5.89
C ALA A 107 2.72 -12.55 -4.66
N GLY A 108 2.05 -11.65 -3.92
CA GLY A 108 2.58 -11.02 -2.72
C GLY A 108 1.81 -11.42 -1.46
N PHE A 109 2.55 -11.69 -0.39
CA PHE A 109 1.99 -12.08 0.91
C PHE A 109 2.65 -11.30 2.04
N GLY A 110 1.84 -10.78 2.97
CA GLY A 110 2.35 -10.31 4.25
C GLY A 110 3.02 -11.47 4.98
N ASN A 111 4.27 -11.29 5.40
CA ASN A 111 5.03 -12.34 6.07
C ASN A 111 5.06 -12.12 7.59
N ARG A 112 5.39 -10.91 8.02
CA ARG A 112 5.48 -10.60 9.45
C ARG A 112 5.30 -9.11 9.71
N ILE A 113 4.54 -8.80 10.74
CA ILE A 113 4.51 -7.46 11.36
C ILE A 113 5.49 -7.49 12.54
N HIS A 114 6.58 -6.72 12.42
CA HIS A 114 7.57 -6.57 13.49
C HIS A 114 7.14 -5.48 14.46
N ARG A 115 6.49 -4.42 13.92
CA ARG A 115 5.98 -3.29 14.68
C ARG A 115 4.76 -2.69 13.97
N ALA A 116 3.75 -2.32 14.74
CA ALA A 116 2.61 -1.54 14.29
C ALA A 116 2.17 -0.64 15.45
N ASP A 117 2.57 0.63 15.41
CA ASP A 117 2.24 1.62 16.43
C ASP A 117 1.21 2.61 15.88
N PHE A 118 0.05 2.63 16.47
CA PHE A 118 -0.99 3.63 16.23
C PHE A 118 -0.76 4.78 17.22
N LYS A 119 -0.20 5.88 16.72
CA LYS A 119 0.24 7.01 17.56
C LYS A 119 -0.88 7.96 17.91
N ARG A 120 -1.83 8.12 16.99
CA ARG A 120 -2.99 8.99 17.11
C ARG A 120 -4.16 8.40 16.34
N LEU A 121 -5.37 8.87 16.68
CA LEU A 121 -6.56 8.58 15.90
C LEU A 121 -6.43 9.21 14.50
N ALA A 122 -6.54 8.40 13.47
CA ALA A 122 -6.55 8.86 12.08
C ALA A 122 -7.94 9.43 11.75
N ARG A 123 -8.04 10.74 11.51
CA ARG A 123 -9.31 11.43 11.29
C ARG A 123 -9.82 11.28 9.86
N ILE A 124 -11.14 11.24 9.70
CA ILE A 124 -11.80 11.45 8.41
C ILE A 124 -11.82 12.96 8.12
N GLY A 125 -11.41 13.35 6.91
CA GLY A 125 -11.34 14.75 6.45
C GLY A 125 -9.95 15.12 5.95
N PRO A 126 -8.95 15.30 6.82
CA PRO A 126 -7.60 15.62 6.37
C PRO A 126 -6.99 14.46 5.58
N PRO A 127 -6.33 14.71 4.42
CA PRO A 127 -5.62 13.65 3.69
C PRO A 127 -4.51 13.05 4.54
N MET A 128 -4.14 11.81 4.24
CA MET A 128 -3.05 11.12 4.91
C MET A 128 -1.83 11.03 3.99
N GLU A 129 -0.71 11.54 4.46
CA GLU A 129 0.59 11.43 3.83
C GLU A 129 1.21 10.09 4.21
N LEU A 130 1.64 9.34 3.21
CA LEU A 130 2.16 7.98 3.36
C LEU A 130 3.62 7.95 2.94
N LEU A 131 4.49 7.43 3.79
CA LEU A 131 5.88 7.15 3.45
C LEU A 131 6.13 5.66 3.64
N SER A 132 6.76 5.05 2.64
CA SER A 132 7.21 3.66 2.65
C SER A 132 8.66 3.58 2.21
N GLN A 133 9.49 2.92 3.01
CA GLN A 133 10.92 2.74 2.78
C GLN A 133 11.26 1.26 2.82
N GLU A 134 11.84 0.72 1.74
CA GLU A 134 12.45 -0.61 1.78
C GLU A 134 13.79 -0.54 2.52
N THR A 135 13.93 -1.31 3.59
CA THR A 135 15.13 -1.28 4.45
C THR A 135 16.02 -2.50 4.26
N LYS A 136 15.45 -3.61 3.82
CA LYS A 136 16.19 -4.86 3.60
C LYS A 136 15.48 -5.73 2.59
N THR A 137 16.26 -6.32 1.66
CA THR A 137 15.73 -7.24 0.66
C THR A 137 16.66 -8.42 0.45
N ARG A 138 16.05 -9.57 0.24
CA ARG A 138 16.73 -10.77 -0.26
C ARG A 138 16.01 -11.22 -1.52
N VAL A 139 16.71 -11.17 -2.65
CA VAL A 139 16.19 -11.55 -3.97
C VAL A 139 16.72 -12.94 -4.33
N GLY A 140 15.81 -13.83 -4.68
CA GLY A 140 16.08 -15.14 -5.29
C GLY A 140 15.34 -15.25 -6.64
N PRO A 141 15.58 -16.34 -7.40
CA PRO A 141 15.03 -16.47 -8.75
C PRO A 141 13.49 -16.57 -8.79
N THR A 142 12.88 -17.11 -7.75
CA THR A 142 11.41 -17.30 -7.65
C THR A 142 10.81 -16.75 -6.36
N ARG A 143 11.62 -16.08 -5.53
CA ARG A 143 11.17 -15.55 -4.25
C ARG A 143 11.96 -14.32 -3.85
N ILE A 144 11.24 -13.28 -3.44
CA ILE A 144 11.78 -12.07 -2.86
C ILE A 144 11.21 -11.93 -1.44
N VAL A 145 12.06 -11.61 -0.47
CA VAL A 145 11.63 -11.24 0.88
C VAL A 145 12.13 -9.84 1.14
N ALA A 146 11.23 -8.91 1.36
CA ALA A 146 11.54 -7.52 1.61
C ALA A 146 11.01 -7.06 2.97
N ARG A 147 11.70 -6.12 3.61
CA ARG A 147 11.31 -5.46 4.84
C ARG A 147 11.13 -3.98 4.59
N PHE A 148 10.06 -3.44 5.13
CA PHE A 148 9.64 -2.07 4.91
C PHE A 148 9.40 -1.36 6.24
N GLU A 149 9.78 -0.09 6.29
CA GLU A 149 9.36 0.84 7.32
C GLU A 149 8.31 1.78 6.74
N PHE A 150 7.29 2.08 7.53
CA PHE A 150 6.18 2.95 7.16
C PHE A 150 6.02 4.07 8.17
N ALA A 151 5.72 5.27 7.69
CA ALA A 151 5.33 6.40 8.49
C ALA A 151 4.16 7.13 7.83
N PHE A 152 3.00 7.14 8.48
CA PHE A 152 1.81 7.84 7.98
C PHE A 152 1.52 9.05 8.85
N ARG A 153 1.20 10.17 8.20
CA ARG A 153 0.97 11.47 8.85
C ARG A 153 -0.34 12.09 8.40
N GLN A 154 -0.92 12.89 9.26
CA GLN A 154 -1.99 13.84 8.93
C GLN A 154 -1.63 15.20 9.52
N GLU A 155 -1.70 16.25 8.70
CA GLU A 155 -1.36 17.63 9.12
C GLU A 155 0.02 17.70 9.82
N GLY A 156 1.01 16.97 9.29
CA GLY A 156 2.37 16.88 9.84
C GLY A 156 2.54 15.97 11.06
N GLU A 157 1.43 15.55 11.70
CA GLU A 157 1.44 14.73 12.90
C GLU A 157 1.48 13.23 12.57
N LEU A 158 2.33 12.49 13.26
CA LEU A 158 2.50 11.05 13.06
C LEU A 158 1.29 10.28 13.58
N VAL A 159 0.63 9.54 12.70
CA VAL A 159 -0.55 8.71 12.97
C VAL A 159 -0.17 7.24 13.17
N TYR A 160 0.68 6.73 12.26
CA TYR A 160 1.07 5.33 12.25
C TYR A 160 2.56 5.17 11.96
N VAL A 161 3.18 4.20 12.63
CA VAL A 161 4.53 3.71 12.31
C VAL A 161 4.49 2.20 12.21
N GLY A 162 4.97 1.67 11.09
CA GLY A 162 5.05 0.23 10.83
C GLY A 162 6.46 -0.23 10.50
N ASP A 163 6.74 -1.48 10.84
CA ASP A 163 7.91 -2.24 10.41
C ASP A 163 7.41 -3.63 10.07
N GLN A 164 7.45 -4.00 8.79
CA GLN A 164 6.83 -5.21 8.29
C GLN A 164 7.69 -5.88 7.23
N SER A 165 7.53 -7.20 7.09
CA SER A 165 8.11 -7.95 5.98
C SER A 165 7.01 -8.51 5.10
N ALA A 166 7.26 -8.51 3.79
CA ALA A 166 6.47 -9.22 2.81
C ALA A 166 7.33 -10.23 2.04
N MET A 167 6.66 -11.20 1.48
CA MET A 167 7.25 -12.20 0.59
C MET A 167 6.52 -12.16 -0.74
N PHE A 168 7.28 -12.11 -1.82
CA PHE A 168 6.79 -12.21 -3.19
C PHE A 168 7.31 -13.50 -3.79
N VAL A 169 6.45 -14.29 -4.41
CA VAL A 169 6.77 -15.59 -4.98
C VAL A 169 6.31 -15.67 -6.42
N LYS A 170 7.12 -16.33 -7.27
CA LYS A 170 6.77 -16.63 -8.66
C LYS A 170 6.39 -18.10 -8.78
N GLY A 171 5.27 -18.38 -9.43
CA GLY A 171 4.73 -19.72 -9.61
C GLY A 171 3.70 -20.11 -8.54
N ARG A 172 3.54 -21.42 -8.27
CA ARG A 172 2.48 -21.90 -7.37
C ARG A 172 2.54 -21.29 -5.98
N PRO A 173 1.39 -20.89 -5.41
CA PRO A 173 1.32 -20.38 -4.03
C PRO A 173 1.86 -21.41 -3.02
N LEU A 174 2.38 -20.91 -1.91
CA LEU A 174 2.85 -21.68 -0.74
C LEU A 174 1.67 -22.45 -0.09
N GLY A 175 1.26 -23.55 -0.65
CA GLY A 175 0.15 -24.34 -0.11
C GLY A 175 0.12 -25.77 -0.60
N ASP A 176 0.77 -26.06 -1.70
CA ASP A 176 0.80 -27.40 -2.32
C ASP A 176 2.12 -28.15 -2.08
N ALA A 177 2.78 -27.92 -0.94
CA ALA A 177 3.78 -28.84 -0.42
C ALA A 177 3.02 -29.90 0.39
N ALA A 178 2.55 -30.95 -0.30
CA ALA A 178 2.15 -32.20 0.32
C ALA A 178 3.38 -32.87 0.93
#